data_a29b439824a62fe251cdc7d9c28115b5
#
_entry.id   a29b439824a62fe251cdc7d9c28115b5
#
_cell.length_a   1.000
_cell.length_b   1.000
_cell.length_c   1.000
_cell.angle_alpha   90.00
_cell.angle_beta   90.00
_cell.angle_gamma   90.00
#
_symmetry.space_group_name_H-M   'P 1'
#
loop_
_entity.id
_entity.type
_entity.pdbx_description
1 polymer ?
#
loop_
_entity_poly.entity_id
_entity_poly.type
_entity_poly.pdbx_seq_one_letter_code
_entity_poly.pdbx_strand_id
1 'polypeptide(L)'
;MLSDSDKLLELCGTDYEEVTEYQLFLRCLSDQTVVENGKRRLRTKEDGTMNSTALQNPSDPDATYRNKAGKLHRGYVANLEETVDKNGSVVTDYQYDKNIHTDSQFLQESLSQMDRSEEEIVLITDGGYAGQDNFALAKEKNIKLITTALIGKEAPDALADFTFNDDGTILLRCAAGHEPVRQSYTKTTRQCKVSFNCNHCVGCPYQGQYRPKIDGWNATFITSKNASNRAKSQRYMQSEEFSNYAKLRNGVETVPANIRKNYRLDKL
;
A
#
# COMPACT_ATOMS: atom_id res chain seq x y z
N MET A 1 17.82 33.81 -14.97
CA MET A 1 17.11 33.20 -13.84
C MET A 1 18.05 32.39 -12.92
N LEU A 2 18.69 31.27 -13.32
CA LEU A 2 19.58 30.56 -12.40
C LEU A 2 20.83 31.37 -12.00
N SER A 3 21.43 32.13 -12.93
CA SER A 3 22.55 33.04 -12.60
C SER A 3 22.14 34.16 -11.64
N ASP A 4 20.89 34.57 -11.66
CA ASP A 4 20.39 35.60 -10.72
C ASP A 4 20.14 34.97 -9.34
N SER A 5 19.77 33.70 -9.30
CA SER A 5 19.66 32.93 -8.05
C SER A 5 21.03 32.79 -7.36
N ASP A 6 22.08 32.50 -8.12
CA ASP A 6 23.44 32.42 -7.56
C ASP A 6 23.95 33.79 -7.05
N LYS A 7 23.67 34.89 -7.78
CA LYS A 7 23.94 36.24 -7.29
C LYS A 7 23.17 36.57 -6.00
N LEU A 8 21.90 36.15 -5.92
CA LEU A 8 21.10 36.37 -4.72
C LEU A 8 21.69 35.61 -3.52
N LEU A 9 22.15 34.36 -3.73
CA LEU A 9 22.85 33.59 -2.69
C LEU A 9 24.12 34.30 -2.20
N GLU A 10 24.93 34.87 -3.13
CA GLU A 10 26.13 35.61 -2.79
C GLU A 10 25.82 36.90 -2.01
N LEU A 11 24.74 37.61 -2.37
CA LEU A 11 24.33 38.85 -1.72
C LEU A 11 23.72 38.64 -0.33
N CYS A 12 22.90 37.61 -0.17
CA CYS A 12 22.21 37.33 1.10
C CYS A 12 23.14 36.60 2.10
N GLY A 13 24.02 35.75 1.60
CA GLY A 13 24.91 34.95 2.47
C GLY A 13 24.14 34.20 3.55
N THR A 14 24.61 34.37 4.79
CA THR A 14 23.99 33.81 6.00
C THR A 14 23.04 34.79 6.71
N ASP A 15 23.00 36.04 6.30
CA ASP A 15 22.30 37.12 7.03
C ASP A 15 20.79 36.95 7.05
N TYR A 16 20.25 36.14 6.14
CA TYR A 16 18.80 35.93 5.96
C TYR A 16 18.36 34.49 6.24
N GLU A 17 19.20 33.65 6.87
CA GLU A 17 18.89 32.24 7.11
C GLU A 17 17.62 32.01 7.95
N GLU A 18 17.27 32.94 8.83
CA GLU A 18 16.06 32.90 9.66
C GLU A 18 14.79 33.40 8.93
N VAL A 19 14.93 33.96 7.70
CA VAL A 19 13.80 34.48 6.94
C VAL A 19 13.13 33.35 6.17
N THR A 20 11.82 33.17 6.40
CA THR A 20 11.03 32.08 5.80
C THR A 20 11.12 32.02 4.28
N GLU A 21 11.02 33.16 3.61
CA GLU A 21 11.11 33.29 2.16
C GLU A 21 12.48 32.86 1.63
N TYR A 22 13.54 33.17 2.38
CA TYR A 22 14.88 32.76 2.02
C TYR A 22 15.09 31.26 2.21
N GLN A 23 14.57 30.69 3.30
CA GLN A 23 14.57 29.25 3.51
C GLN A 23 13.82 28.49 2.40
N LEU A 24 12.66 29.00 1.97
CA LEU A 24 11.91 28.44 0.85
C LEU A 24 12.66 28.56 -0.49
N PHE A 25 13.38 29.67 -0.68
CA PHE A 25 14.25 29.86 -1.84
C PHE A 25 15.40 28.85 -1.84
N LEU A 26 16.10 28.66 -0.72
CA LEU A 26 17.15 27.67 -0.58
C LEU A 26 16.63 26.25 -0.81
N ARG A 27 15.47 25.92 -0.24
CA ARG A 27 14.79 24.65 -0.48
C ARG A 27 14.45 24.43 -1.96
N CYS A 28 13.89 25.44 -2.62
CA CYS A 28 13.59 25.38 -4.04
C CYS A 28 14.83 25.09 -4.88
N LEU A 29 15.94 25.77 -4.61
CA LEU A 29 17.20 25.54 -5.30
C LEU A 29 17.77 24.15 -5.06
N SER A 30 17.73 23.68 -3.82
CA SER A 30 18.17 22.34 -3.45
C SER A 30 17.35 21.24 -4.12
N ASP A 31 16.03 21.41 -4.17
CA ASP A 31 15.11 20.42 -4.71
C ASP A 31 15.17 20.36 -6.25
N GLN A 32 15.31 21.52 -6.93
CA GLN A 32 15.13 21.64 -8.38
C GLN A 32 16.44 21.72 -9.16
N THR A 33 17.58 21.97 -8.49
CA THR A 33 18.84 22.21 -9.18
C THR A 33 19.97 21.32 -8.67
N VAL A 34 21.03 21.23 -9.47
CA VAL A 34 22.35 20.67 -9.09
C VAL A 34 23.44 21.64 -9.50
N VAL A 35 24.55 21.62 -8.78
CA VAL A 35 25.76 22.38 -9.13
C VAL A 35 26.76 21.43 -9.77
N GLU A 36 27.13 21.70 -11.02
CA GLU A 36 28.09 20.91 -11.78
C GLU A 36 29.18 21.84 -12.37
N ASN A 37 30.42 21.52 -12.09
CA ASN A 37 31.58 22.35 -12.47
C ASN A 37 31.44 23.84 -12.07
N GLY A 38 30.92 24.09 -10.86
CA GLY A 38 30.69 25.44 -10.34
C GLY A 38 29.55 26.22 -10.95
N LYS A 39 28.73 25.58 -11.78
CA LYS A 39 27.54 26.20 -12.39
C LYS A 39 26.27 25.46 -11.98
N ARG A 40 25.24 26.21 -11.63
CA ARG A 40 23.92 25.66 -11.30
C ARG A 40 23.12 25.37 -12.57
N ARG A 41 22.55 24.17 -12.63
CA ARG A 41 21.61 23.77 -13.66
C ARG A 41 20.37 23.10 -13.06
N LEU A 42 19.28 23.05 -13.82
CA LEU A 42 18.10 22.28 -13.43
C LEU A 42 18.42 20.78 -13.37
N ARG A 43 17.80 20.09 -12.45
CA ARG A 43 17.83 18.62 -12.40
C ARG A 43 17.22 18.02 -13.64
N THR A 44 17.79 16.91 -14.09
CA THR A 44 17.28 16.08 -15.17
C THR A 44 16.96 14.69 -14.63
N LYS A 45 16.42 13.80 -15.47
CA LYS A 45 16.18 12.39 -15.12
C LYS A 45 17.46 11.64 -14.75
N GLU A 46 18.61 12.09 -15.25
CA GLU A 46 19.93 11.50 -14.99
C GLU A 46 20.42 11.79 -13.56
N ASP A 47 19.95 12.88 -12.96
CA ASP A 47 20.26 13.25 -11.57
C ASP A 47 19.39 12.50 -10.54
N GLY A 48 18.60 11.51 -10.99
CA GLY A 48 17.68 10.72 -10.19
C GLY A 48 16.23 11.22 -10.23
N THR A 49 15.36 10.49 -9.58
CA THR A 49 13.94 10.88 -9.46
C THR A 49 13.79 12.06 -8.50
N MET A 50 12.94 13.01 -8.87
CA MET A 50 12.56 14.11 -7.97
C MET A 50 11.90 13.54 -6.71
N ASN A 51 12.30 14.05 -5.55
CA ASN A 51 11.71 13.66 -4.28
C ASN A 51 10.23 14.11 -4.27
N SER A 52 9.33 13.23 -3.83
CA SER A 52 7.90 13.53 -3.70
C SER A 52 7.59 14.66 -2.72
N THR A 53 8.50 14.97 -1.82
CA THR A 53 8.44 16.11 -0.88
C THR A 53 9.07 17.39 -1.42
N ALA A 54 9.60 17.39 -2.67
CA ALA A 54 10.16 18.59 -3.27
C ALA A 54 9.14 19.72 -3.31
N LEU A 55 9.60 20.95 -3.06
CA LEU A 55 8.75 22.15 -3.03
C LEU A 55 7.93 22.28 -4.30
N GLN A 56 6.59 22.22 -4.17
CA GLN A 56 5.66 22.33 -5.30
C GLN A 56 5.11 23.73 -5.45
N ASN A 57 4.89 24.44 -4.33
CA ASN A 57 4.33 25.77 -4.28
C ASN A 57 4.95 26.54 -3.09
N PRO A 58 5.61 27.70 -3.32
CA PRO A 58 6.15 28.51 -2.21
C PRO A 58 5.08 29.04 -1.25
N SER A 59 3.85 29.24 -1.72
CA SER A 59 2.73 29.69 -0.88
C SER A 59 2.09 28.54 -0.08
N ASP A 60 2.43 27.30 -0.41
CA ASP A 60 2.00 26.10 0.27
C ASP A 60 3.17 25.09 0.29
N PRO A 61 4.16 25.31 1.18
CA PRO A 61 5.38 24.52 1.20
C PRO A 61 5.20 23.09 1.68
N ASP A 62 4.05 22.76 2.24
CA ASP A 62 3.67 21.41 2.69
C ASP A 62 3.05 20.55 1.60
N ALA A 63 2.58 21.16 0.52
CA ALA A 63 2.06 20.43 -0.63
C ALA A 63 3.13 19.47 -1.20
N THR A 64 2.75 18.21 -1.35
CA THR A 64 3.61 17.17 -1.92
C THR A 64 3.08 16.70 -3.26
N TYR A 65 3.84 15.88 -3.97
CA TYR A 65 3.34 15.30 -5.21
C TYR A 65 3.47 13.78 -5.23
N ARG A 66 2.57 13.13 -5.96
CA ARG A 66 2.70 11.73 -6.35
C ARG A 66 2.27 11.51 -7.80
N ASN A 67 2.83 10.47 -8.42
CA ASN A 67 2.40 9.99 -9.71
C ASN A 67 1.42 8.83 -9.51
N LYS A 68 0.18 8.96 -9.99
CA LYS A 68 -0.82 7.89 -9.97
C LYS A 68 -1.31 7.67 -11.40
N ALA A 69 -1.12 6.45 -11.92
CA ALA A 69 -1.51 6.07 -13.29
C ALA A 69 -0.97 7.02 -14.38
N GLY A 70 0.28 7.48 -14.24
CA GLY A 70 0.93 8.39 -15.19
C GLY A 70 0.53 9.87 -15.06
N LYS A 71 -0.36 10.21 -14.12
CA LYS A 71 -0.76 11.60 -13.84
C LYS A 71 -0.09 12.08 -12.55
N LEU A 72 0.42 13.31 -12.60
CA LEU A 72 0.97 14.00 -11.44
C LEU A 72 -0.16 14.67 -10.66
N HIS A 73 -0.24 14.32 -9.40
CA HIS A 73 -1.15 14.93 -8.42
C HIS A 73 -0.32 15.72 -7.43
N ARG A 74 -0.62 17.00 -7.25
CA ARG A 74 0.05 17.91 -6.31
C ARG A 74 -0.92 18.32 -5.23
N GLY A 75 -0.42 18.56 -4.03
CA GLY A 75 -1.21 19.00 -2.88
C GLY A 75 -1.38 17.91 -1.84
N TYR A 76 -2.60 17.54 -1.57
CA TYR A 76 -3.01 16.70 -0.44
C TYR A 76 -3.88 15.55 -0.90
N VAL A 77 -4.12 14.62 0.01
CA VAL A 77 -5.04 13.49 -0.16
C VAL A 77 -6.06 13.50 0.97
N ALA A 78 -7.30 13.17 0.65
CA ALA A 78 -8.36 12.97 1.62
C ALA A 78 -8.85 11.52 1.56
N ASN A 79 -9.12 10.96 2.73
CA ASN A 79 -9.81 9.69 2.93
C ASN A 79 -11.19 9.99 3.50
N LEU A 80 -12.21 9.28 3.05
CA LEU A 80 -13.58 9.42 3.51
C LEU A 80 -14.10 8.07 3.96
N GLU A 81 -14.76 8.03 5.12
CA GLU A 81 -15.43 6.87 5.65
C GLU A 81 -16.95 7.10 5.63
N GLU A 82 -17.69 6.12 5.11
CA GLU A 82 -19.13 6.15 5.06
C GLU A 82 -19.72 4.94 5.79
N THR A 83 -20.68 5.20 6.65
CA THR A 83 -21.55 4.15 7.19
C THR A 83 -22.76 3.99 6.28
N VAL A 84 -23.05 2.74 5.90
CA VAL A 84 -24.10 2.39 4.94
C VAL A 84 -25.12 1.49 5.62
N ASP A 85 -26.39 1.79 5.46
CA ASP A 85 -27.51 0.94 5.85
C ASP A 85 -28.54 0.82 4.72
N LYS A 86 -29.68 0.16 5.00
CA LYS A 86 -30.79 -0.01 4.03
C LYS A 86 -31.46 1.30 3.60
N ASN A 87 -31.26 2.41 4.31
CA ASN A 87 -31.88 3.71 4.06
C ASN A 87 -30.94 4.64 3.28
N GLY A 88 -29.64 4.33 3.21
CA GLY A 88 -28.65 5.13 2.51
C GLY A 88 -27.28 5.08 3.14
N SER A 89 -26.47 6.11 2.86
CA SER A 89 -25.14 6.27 3.44
C SER A 89 -24.94 7.66 4.02
N VAL A 90 -24.07 7.76 5.02
CA VAL A 90 -23.63 9.01 5.63
C VAL A 90 -22.12 8.98 5.82
N VAL A 91 -21.46 10.09 5.51
CA VAL A 91 -20.03 10.26 5.82
C VAL A 91 -19.91 10.38 7.34
N THR A 92 -19.21 9.42 7.93
CA THR A 92 -19.04 9.31 9.38
C THR A 92 -17.68 9.82 9.84
N ASP A 93 -16.67 9.78 8.97
CA ASP A 93 -15.35 10.29 9.28
C ASP A 93 -14.61 10.75 8.03
N TYR A 94 -13.60 11.60 8.21
CA TYR A 94 -12.68 12.00 7.15
C TYR A 94 -11.26 12.21 7.71
N GLN A 95 -10.29 11.92 6.87
CA GLN A 95 -8.87 12.19 7.15
C GLN A 95 -8.28 13.00 6.00
N TYR A 96 -7.28 13.80 6.30
CA TYR A 96 -6.64 14.67 5.34
C TYR A 96 -5.15 14.80 5.66
N ASP A 97 -4.30 14.56 4.67
CA ASP A 97 -2.85 14.66 4.83
C ASP A 97 -2.15 14.99 3.51
N LYS A 98 -0.81 15.19 3.57
CA LYS A 98 0.04 15.39 2.41
C LYS A 98 -0.13 14.25 1.40
N ASN A 99 -0.01 14.54 0.13
CA ASN A 99 -0.30 13.59 -0.94
C ASN A 99 0.63 12.34 -0.97
N ILE A 100 1.71 12.35 -0.18
CA ILE A 100 2.57 11.19 0.05
C ILE A 100 1.99 10.20 1.06
N HIS A 101 0.98 10.59 1.86
CA HIS A 101 0.31 9.70 2.79
C HIS A 101 -0.44 8.60 2.03
N THR A 102 -0.31 7.36 2.49
CA THR A 102 -0.86 6.20 1.78
C THR A 102 -2.22 5.80 2.33
N ASP A 103 -3.05 5.20 1.49
CA ASP A 103 -4.35 4.67 1.87
C ASP A 103 -4.21 3.66 3.04
N SER A 104 -3.15 2.85 3.04
CA SER A 104 -2.85 1.89 4.12
C SER A 104 -2.53 2.60 5.46
N GLN A 105 -1.86 3.75 5.44
CA GLN A 105 -1.57 4.53 6.65
C GLN A 105 -2.85 5.15 7.22
N PHE A 106 -3.70 5.73 6.39
CA PHE A 106 -5.00 6.22 6.84
C PHE A 106 -5.81 5.16 7.57
N LEU A 107 -5.87 3.94 7.03
CA LEU A 107 -6.58 2.86 7.69
C LEU A 107 -5.94 2.46 9.02
N GLN A 108 -4.61 2.41 9.11
CA GLN A 108 -3.92 2.12 10.38
C GLN A 108 -4.23 3.16 11.44
N GLU A 109 -4.26 4.43 11.07
CA GLU A 109 -4.60 5.54 11.96
C GLU A 109 -6.04 5.45 12.44
N SER A 110 -7.01 5.26 11.52
CA SER A 110 -8.42 5.02 11.88
C SER A 110 -8.56 3.84 12.84
N LEU A 111 -8.05 2.68 12.47
CA LEU A 111 -8.16 1.47 13.29
C LEU A 111 -7.48 1.62 14.66
N SER A 112 -6.37 2.37 14.74
CA SER A 112 -5.65 2.59 16.00
C SER A 112 -6.46 3.45 16.98
N GLN A 113 -7.26 4.38 16.46
CA GLN A 113 -8.11 5.27 17.27
C GLN A 113 -9.44 4.62 17.67
N MET A 114 -9.87 3.58 16.95
CA MET A 114 -11.10 2.85 17.27
C MET A 114 -10.92 1.99 18.54
N ASP A 115 -11.92 1.99 19.40
CA ASP A 115 -12.05 0.97 20.43
C ASP A 115 -12.48 -0.37 19.82
N ARG A 116 -12.23 -1.47 20.54
CA ARG A 116 -12.73 -2.77 20.11
C ARG A 116 -14.24 -2.80 20.18
N SER A 117 -14.89 -3.08 19.06
CA SER A 117 -16.34 -3.22 18.99
C SER A 117 -16.81 -4.52 19.66
N GLU A 118 -17.97 -4.46 20.33
CA GLU A 118 -18.64 -5.66 20.87
C GLU A 118 -19.26 -6.49 19.72
N GLU A 119 -19.85 -5.83 18.74
CA GLU A 119 -20.38 -6.45 17.52
C GLU A 119 -19.35 -6.42 16.39
N GLU A 120 -19.37 -7.42 15.50
CA GLU A 120 -18.49 -7.43 14.33
C GLU A 120 -18.88 -6.31 13.37
N ILE A 121 -17.95 -5.41 13.10
CA ILE A 121 -18.10 -4.36 12.08
C ILE A 121 -17.53 -4.89 10.76
N VAL A 122 -18.25 -4.71 9.64
CA VAL A 122 -17.73 -4.98 8.30
C VAL A 122 -17.24 -3.70 7.69
N LEU A 123 -15.92 -3.62 7.46
CA LEU A 123 -15.26 -2.48 6.81
C LEU A 123 -14.83 -2.86 5.39
N ILE A 124 -15.36 -2.14 4.39
CA ILE A 124 -15.13 -2.41 2.97
C ILE A 124 -14.25 -1.31 2.40
N THR A 125 -13.11 -1.70 1.82
CA THR A 125 -12.11 -0.77 1.28
C THR A 125 -11.69 -1.15 -0.14
N ASP A 126 -10.98 -0.27 -0.82
CA ASP A 126 -10.31 -0.66 -2.06
C ASP A 126 -8.98 -1.41 -1.80
N GLY A 127 -8.29 -1.82 -2.88
CA GLY A 127 -7.05 -2.58 -2.77
C GLY A 127 -5.86 -1.80 -2.20
N GLY A 128 -5.92 -0.46 -2.18
CA GLY A 128 -4.87 0.41 -1.63
C GLY A 128 -4.71 0.28 -0.11
N TYR A 129 -5.77 -0.13 0.55
CA TYR A 129 -5.81 -0.35 2.00
C TYR A 129 -5.36 -1.75 2.43
N ALA A 130 -5.18 -2.67 1.48
CA ALA A 130 -4.79 -4.04 1.78
C ALA A 130 -3.37 -4.11 2.35
N GLY A 131 -3.21 -4.82 3.47
CA GLY A 131 -1.92 -5.07 4.13
C GLY A 131 -2.09 -6.05 5.28
N GLN A 132 -1.07 -6.88 5.55
CA GLN A 132 -1.16 -7.85 6.64
C GLN A 132 -1.32 -7.18 8.00
N ASP A 133 -0.65 -6.05 8.21
CA ASP A 133 -0.72 -5.29 9.45
C ASP A 133 -2.13 -4.69 9.62
N ASN A 134 -2.77 -4.20 8.55
CA ASN A 134 -4.15 -3.71 8.57
C ASN A 134 -5.16 -4.84 8.86
N PHE A 135 -4.99 -6.01 8.26
CA PHE A 135 -5.84 -7.18 8.56
C PHE A 135 -5.68 -7.65 10.01
N ALA A 136 -4.46 -7.63 10.55
CA ALA A 136 -4.20 -8.01 11.94
C ALA A 136 -4.85 -7.01 12.91
N LEU A 137 -4.64 -5.71 12.69
CA LEU A 137 -5.20 -4.65 13.52
C LEU A 137 -6.75 -4.62 13.45
N ALA A 138 -7.33 -4.77 12.27
CA ALA A 138 -8.78 -4.87 12.11
C ALA A 138 -9.36 -6.05 12.92
N LYS A 139 -8.71 -7.22 12.85
CA LYS A 139 -9.11 -8.40 13.62
C LYS A 139 -9.06 -8.17 15.14
N GLU A 140 -8.03 -7.46 15.64
CA GLU A 140 -7.92 -7.08 17.06
C GLU A 140 -9.09 -6.20 17.51
N LYS A 141 -9.60 -5.35 16.61
CA LYS A 141 -10.72 -4.44 16.85
C LYS A 141 -12.11 -5.07 16.62
N ASN A 142 -12.18 -6.38 16.32
CA ASN A 142 -13.40 -7.10 15.92
C ASN A 142 -14.02 -6.56 14.62
N ILE A 143 -13.15 -6.20 13.67
CA ILE A 143 -13.53 -5.67 12.35
C ILE A 143 -13.21 -6.71 11.27
N LYS A 144 -14.21 -7.09 10.47
CA LYS A 144 -14.05 -7.86 9.25
C LYS A 144 -13.65 -6.92 8.11
N LEU A 145 -12.34 -6.82 7.85
CA LEU A 145 -11.81 -6.00 6.75
C LEU A 145 -11.94 -6.74 5.42
N ILE A 146 -12.66 -6.14 4.48
CA ILE A 146 -12.87 -6.64 3.12
C ILE A 146 -12.28 -5.64 2.14
N THR A 147 -11.28 -6.07 1.36
CA THR A 147 -10.69 -5.25 0.29
C THR A 147 -11.24 -5.70 -1.07
N THR A 148 -11.74 -4.78 -1.89
CA THR A 148 -12.39 -5.11 -3.18
C THR A 148 -11.41 -5.45 -4.29
N ALA A 149 -10.12 -5.21 -4.09
CA ALA A 149 -9.05 -5.61 -4.99
C ALA A 149 -7.80 -6.00 -4.21
N LEU A 150 -6.92 -6.79 -4.81
CA LEU A 150 -5.60 -7.12 -4.27
C LEU A 150 -4.53 -6.62 -5.22
N ILE A 151 -3.70 -5.69 -4.77
CA ILE A 151 -2.59 -5.15 -5.55
C ILE A 151 -1.47 -6.19 -5.63
N GLY A 152 -0.87 -6.35 -6.82
CA GLY A 152 0.28 -7.21 -7.05
C GLY A 152 -0.07 -8.55 -7.69
N LYS A 153 0.91 -9.47 -7.75
CA LYS A 153 0.78 -10.74 -8.45
C LYS A 153 -0.20 -11.69 -7.77
N GLU A 154 -1.02 -12.36 -8.54
CA GLU A 154 -1.92 -13.41 -8.04
C GLU A 154 -1.14 -14.56 -7.38
N ALA A 155 -1.72 -15.11 -6.34
CA ALA A 155 -1.22 -16.31 -5.69
C ALA A 155 -1.87 -17.56 -6.31
N PRO A 156 -1.15 -18.68 -6.46
CA PRO A 156 -1.75 -19.95 -6.86
C PRO A 156 -2.88 -20.35 -5.90
N ASP A 157 -4.03 -20.74 -6.43
CA ASP A 157 -5.23 -21.04 -5.63
C ASP A 157 -5.00 -22.15 -4.60
N ALA A 158 -4.23 -23.19 -4.95
CA ALA A 158 -3.88 -24.26 -4.01
C ALA A 158 -3.19 -23.78 -2.72
N LEU A 159 -2.56 -22.60 -2.71
CA LEU A 159 -1.97 -22.04 -1.49
C LEU A 159 -3.02 -21.66 -0.45
N ALA A 160 -4.28 -21.49 -0.83
CA ALA A 160 -5.37 -21.23 0.12
C ALA A 160 -5.56 -22.40 1.12
N ASP A 161 -5.24 -23.62 0.70
CA ASP A 161 -5.40 -24.81 1.51
C ASP A 161 -4.15 -25.19 2.32
N PHE A 162 -3.10 -24.35 2.24
CA PHE A 162 -1.89 -24.53 3.04
C PHE A 162 -2.15 -24.12 4.49
N THR A 163 -1.69 -24.95 5.42
CA THR A 163 -1.83 -24.70 6.85
C THR A 163 -0.48 -24.33 7.45
N PHE A 164 -0.41 -23.17 8.08
CA PHE A 164 0.76 -22.69 8.81
C PHE A 164 0.48 -22.64 10.32
N ASN A 165 1.54 -22.62 11.12
CA ASN A 165 1.43 -22.24 12.52
C ASN A 165 0.99 -20.76 12.68
N ASP A 166 0.70 -20.33 13.90
CA ASP A 166 0.14 -18.99 14.17
C ASP A 166 1.04 -17.83 13.73
N ASP A 167 2.34 -17.95 13.89
CA ASP A 167 3.33 -16.93 13.46
C ASP A 167 3.71 -17.04 11.98
N GLY A 168 3.27 -18.07 11.27
CA GLY A 168 3.58 -18.26 9.85
C GLY A 168 5.03 -18.63 9.55
N THR A 169 5.77 -19.08 10.56
CA THR A 169 7.17 -19.48 10.44
C THR A 169 7.34 -20.94 10.03
N ILE A 170 6.29 -21.75 10.23
CA ILE A 170 6.28 -23.18 9.97
C ILE A 170 5.08 -23.53 9.11
N LEU A 171 5.32 -24.20 7.96
CA LEU A 171 4.27 -24.86 7.19
C LEU A 171 3.95 -26.20 7.84
N LEU A 172 2.69 -26.41 8.23
CA LEU A 172 2.22 -27.65 8.81
C LEU A 172 1.80 -28.65 7.72
N ARG A 173 0.99 -28.19 6.74
CA ARG A 173 0.50 -29.06 5.66
C ARG A 173 0.35 -28.29 4.33
N CYS A 174 0.64 -28.98 3.22
CA CYS A 174 0.32 -28.49 1.89
C CYS A 174 -1.15 -28.76 1.52
N ALA A 175 -1.60 -28.30 0.35
CA ALA A 175 -2.97 -28.49 -0.16
C ALA A 175 -3.40 -29.97 -0.26
N ALA A 176 -2.46 -30.88 -0.49
CA ALA A 176 -2.71 -32.34 -0.51
C ALA A 176 -2.64 -32.98 0.90
N GLY A 177 -2.48 -32.20 1.95
CA GLY A 177 -2.47 -32.66 3.35
C GLY A 177 -1.11 -33.22 3.82
N HIS A 178 -0.05 -33.19 3.01
CA HIS A 178 1.26 -33.69 3.40
C HIS A 178 2.05 -32.70 4.22
N GLU A 179 2.84 -33.23 5.17
CA GLU A 179 3.76 -32.45 6.01
C GLU A 179 5.15 -32.35 5.33
N PRO A 180 5.85 -31.20 5.46
CA PRO A 180 7.21 -31.08 4.96
C PRO A 180 8.18 -32.00 5.72
N VAL A 181 9.08 -32.65 4.99
CA VAL A 181 10.18 -33.46 5.58
C VAL A 181 11.26 -32.53 6.17
N ARG A 182 11.46 -31.38 5.53
CA ARG A 182 12.42 -30.35 5.96
C ARG A 182 11.90 -28.98 5.61
N GLN A 183 12.15 -28.01 6.47
CA GLN A 183 11.83 -26.62 6.19
C GLN A 183 12.76 -25.65 6.90
N SER A 184 12.86 -24.46 6.35
CA SER A 184 13.57 -23.32 6.94
C SER A 184 12.80 -22.02 6.69
N TYR A 185 12.84 -21.11 7.65
CA TYR A 185 12.19 -19.80 7.56
C TYR A 185 13.22 -18.69 7.43
N THR A 186 12.98 -17.75 6.50
CA THR A 186 13.80 -16.56 6.30
C THR A 186 13.04 -15.34 6.82
N LYS A 187 13.52 -14.76 7.92
CA LYS A 187 12.85 -13.65 8.61
C LYS A 187 12.73 -12.38 7.75
N THR A 188 13.77 -12.05 6.98
CA THR A 188 13.81 -10.86 6.13
C THR A 188 12.78 -10.86 5.01
N THR A 189 12.53 -12.03 4.40
CA THR A 189 11.54 -12.19 3.33
C THR A 189 10.20 -12.75 3.83
N ARG A 190 10.11 -13.15 5.10
CA ARG A 190 8.96 -13.84 5.71
C ARG A 190 8.51 -15.07 4.89
N GLN A 191 9.48 -15.83 4.37
CA GLN A 191 9.25 -16.98 3.51
C GLN A 191 9.75 -18.29 4.14
N CYS A 192 9.01 -19.37 3.90
CA CYS A 192 9.39 -20.73 4.21
C CYS A 192 9.91 -21.42 2.94
N LYS A 193 11.13 -21.92 2.97
CA LYS A 193 11.62 -22.90 2.01
C LYS A 193 11.29 -24.29 2.56
N VAL A 194 10.45 -25.03 1.83
CA VAL A 194 9.90 -26.32 2.25
C VAL A 194 10.31 -27.42 1.31
N SER A 195 10.55 -28.62 1.84
CA SER A 195 10.93 -29.81 1.09
C SER A 195 10.02 -30.97 1.49
N PHE A 196 9.46 -31.64 0.49
CA PHE A 196 8.60 -32.82 0.66
C PHE A 196 9.27 -34.05 0.01
N ASN A 197 8.83 -35.23 0.38
CA ASN A 197 9.17 -36.43 -0.40
C ASN A 197 8.61 -36.27 -1.83
N CYS A 198 9.45 -36.52 -2.85
CA CYS A 198 9.06 -36.34 -4.25
C CYS A 198 7.82 -37.17 -4.62
N ASN A 199 7.64 -38.35 -4.02
CA ASN A 199 6.49 -39.23 -4.29
C ASN A 199 5.14 -38.56 -3.94
N HIS A 200 5.11 -37.60 -3.02
CA HIS A 200 3.91 -36.84 -2.69
C HIS A 200 3.62 -35.72 -3.69
N CYS A 201 4.63 -35.29 -4.45
CA CYS A 201 4.52 -34.17 -5.38
C CYS A 201 4.41 -34.63 -6.85
N VAL A 202 5.03 -35.76 -7.20
CA VAL A 202 4.90 -36.33 -8.55
C VAL A 202 3.47 -36.85 -8.73
N GLY A 203 2.77 -36.32 -9.73
CA GLY A 203 1.36 -36.65 -9.97
C GLY A 203 0.35 -35.96 -9.04
N CYS A 204 0.81 -35.09 -8.13
CA CYS A 204 -0.08 -34.29 -7.30
C CYS A 204 -0.91 -33.33 -8.18
N PRO A 205 -2.25 -33.24 -7.98
CA PRO A 205 -3.11 -32.37 -8.80
C PRO A 205 -2.75 -30.89 -8.68
N TYR A 206 -2.08 -30.49 -7.60
CA TYR A 206 -1.66 -29.11 -7.34
C TYR A 206 -0.23 -28.81 -7.81
N GLN A 207 0.53 -29.82 -8.31
CA GLN A 207 1.93 -29.65 -8.73
C GLN A 207 2.13 -28.51 -9.71
N GLY A 208 1.24 -28.38 -10.70
CA GLY A 208 1.30 -27.34 -11.73
C GLY A 208 1.14 -25.93 -11.21
N GLN A 209 0.53 -25.74 -10.05
CA GLN A 209 0.24 -24.42 -9.46
C GLN A 209 1.46 -23.84 -8.73
N TYR A 210 2.14 -24.59 -7.89
CA TYR A 210 3.30 -24.11 -7.12
C TYR A 210 4.65 -24.63 -7.61
N ARG A 211 4.67 -25.51 -8.64
CA ARG A 211 5.83 -25.95 -9.44
C ARG A 211 7.07 -26.26 -8.59
N PRO A 212 7.02 -27.29 -7.72
CA PRO A 212 8.15 -27.64 -6.88
C PRO A 212 9.33 -28.05 -7.74
N LYS A 213 10.54 -27.62 -7.36
CA LYS A 213 11.77 -28.16 -7.93
C LYS A 213 12.00 -29.57 -7.40
N ILE A 214 11.94 -30.56 -8.27
CA ILE A 214 12.19 -31.95 -7.94
C ILE A 214 13.67 -32.26 -8.16
N ASP A 215 14.32 -32.79 -7.12
CA ASP A 215 15.73 -33.15 -7.13
C ASP A 215 15.90 -34.45 -6.34
N GLY A 216 16.11 -35.57 -7.07
CA GLY A 216 16.18 -36.89 -6.48
C GLY A 216 14.93 -37.24 -5.67
N TRP A 217 15.08 -37.38 -4.36
CA TRP A 217 14.02 -37.76 -3.43
C TRP A 217 13.19 -36.60 -2.91
N ASN A 218 13.56 -35.37 -3.25
CA ASN A 218 12.96 -34.18 -2.68
C ASN A 218 12.24 -33.33 -3.71
N ALA A 219 11.11 -32.76 -3.31
CA ALA A 219 10.39 -31.71 -4.02
C ALA A 219 10.41 -30.43 -3.17
N THR A 220 11.08 -29.41 -3.63
CA THR A 220 11.34 -28.16 -2.86
C THR A 220 10.68 -26.96 -3.52
N PHE A 221 10.05 -26.10 -2.72
CA PHE A 221 9.55 -24.79 -3.17
C PHE A 221 9.57 -23.77 -2.05
N ILE A 222 9.28 -22.50 -2.40
CA ILE A 222 9.22 -21.39 -1.47
C ILE A 222 7.78 -20.92 -1.37
N THR A 223 7.29 -20.74 -0.17
CA THR A 223 5.94 -20.26 0.13
C THR A 223 5.95 -19.36 1.38
N SER A 224 4.80 -18.78 1.74
CA SER A 224 4.65 -18.01 2.97
C SER A 224 3.19 -18.01 3.43
N LYS A 225 2.96 -17.74 4.71
CA LYS A 225 1.61 -17.52 5.26
C LYS A 225 0.90 -16.36 4.52
N ASN A 226 1.64 -15.32 4.14
CA ASN A 226 1.08 -14.20 3.37
C ASN A 226 0.57 -14.63 1.99
N ALA A 227 1.31 -15.51 1.28
CA ALA A 227 0.85 -16.06 0.01
C ALA A 227 -0.38 -16.94 0.18
N SER A 228 -0.45 -17.75 1.24
CA SER A 228 -1.64 -18.53 1.60
C SER A 228 -2.84 -17.63 1.92
N ASN A 229 -2.65 -16.61 2.76
CA ASN A 229 -3.71 -15.66 3.08
C ASN A 229 -4.20 -14.91 1.83
N ARG A 230 -3.28 -14.53 0.94
CA ARG A 230 -3.64 -13.90 -0.33
C ARG A 230 -4.49 -14.83 -1.20
N ALA A 231 -4.13 -16.11 -1.33
CA ALA A 231 -4.92 -17.10 -2.06
C ALA A 231 -6.31 -17.29 -1.45
N LYS A 232 -6.41 -17.32 -0.11
CA LYS A 232 -7.71 -17.35 0.61
C LYS A 232 -8.56 -16.13 0.27
N SER A 233 -7.98 -14.94 0.29
CA SER A 233 -8.68 -13.71 -0.07
C SER A 233 -9.14 -13.72 -1.53
N GLN A 234 -8.30 -14.18 -2.47
CA GLN A 234 -8.67 -14.32 -3.87
C GLN A 234 -9.82 -15.30 -4.08
N ARG A 235 -9.82 -16.42 -3.36
CA ARG A 235 -10.92 -17.40 -3.40
C ARG A 235 -12.20 -16.80 -2.81
N TYR A 236 -12.12 -16.07 -1.69
CA TYR A 236 -13.24 -15.34 -1.10
C TYR A 236 -13.85 -14.32 -2.07
N MET A 237 -13.02 -13.62 -2.85
CA MET A 237 -13.46 -12.64 -3.86
C MET A 237 -14.33 -13.26 -4.98
N GLN A 238 -14.34 -14.58 -5.11
CA GLN A 238 -15.19 -15.29 -6.07
C GLN A 238 -16.56 -15.67 -5.48
N SER A 239 -16.79 -15.41 -4.19
CA SER A 239 -18.04 -15.74 -3.50
C SER A 239 -19.16 -14.73 -3.78
N GLU A 240 -20.39 -15.18 -3.64
CA GLU A 240 -21.59 -14.33 -3.73
C GLU A 240 -21.61 -13.29 -2.60
N GLU A 241 -21.19 -13.67 -1.40
CA GLU A 241 -21.08 -12.78 -0.25
C GLU A 241 -20.17 -11.58 -0.58
N PHE A 242 -18.97 -11.85 -1.12
CA PHE A 242 -18.05 -10.80 -1.55
C PHE A 242 -18.67 -9.90 -2.63
N SER A 243 -19.36 -10.48 -3.62
CA SER A 243 -20.03 -9.71 -4.68
C SER A 243 -21.03 -8.71 -4.11
N ASN A 244 -21.75 -9.06 -3.05
CA ASN A 244 -22.69 -8.16 -2.38
C ASN A 244 -21.97 -7.02 -1.67
N TYR A 245 -20.89 -7.29 -0.96
CA TYR A 245 -20.07 -6.24 -0.34
C TYR A 245 -19.40 -5.32 -1.37
N ALA A 246 -18.89 -5.86 -2.47
CA ALA A 246 -18.27 -5.06 -3.53
C ALA A 246 -19.24 -4.07 -4.18
N LYS A 247 -20.54 -4.43 -4.28
CA LYS A 247 -21.58 -3.50 -4.77
C LYS A 247 -21.77 -2.30 -3.84
N LEU A 248 -21.72 -2.50 -2.52
CA LEU A 248 -21.81 -1.39 -1.55
C LEU A 248 -20.66 -0.41 -1.72
N ARG A 249 -19.42 -0.91 -1.94
CA ARG A 249 -18.23 -0.06 -2.17
C ARG A 249 -18.41 0.86 -3.39
N ASN A 250 -19.05 0.39 -4.45
CA ASN A 250 -19.24 1.20 -5.66
C ASN A 250 -20.14 2.43 -5.41
N GLY A 251 -21.04 2.36 -4.43
CA GLY A 251 -21.88 3.49 -4.01
C GLY A 251 -21.08 4.64 -3.40
N VAL A 252 -20.03 4.33 -2.64
CA VAL A 252 -19.17 5.31 -1.94
C VAL A 252 -18.46 6.27 -2.93
N GLU A 253 -18.15 5.86 -4.14
CA GLU A 253 -17.49 6.72 -5.13
C GLU A 253 -18.34 7.94 -5.56
N THR A 254 -19.64 7.92 -5.28
CA THR A 254 -20.53 9.04 -5.61
C THR A 254 -20.25 10.26 -4.75
N VAL A 255 -19.85 10.10 -3.48
CA VAL A 255 -19.57 11.22 -2.56
C VAL A 255 -18.33 12.00 -2.99
N PRO A 256 -17.14 11.40 -3.19
CA PRO A 256 -15.98 12.13 -3.73
C PRO A 256 -16.26 12.80 -5.08
N ALA A 257 -17.02 12.14 -5.96
CA ALA A 257 -17.39 12.71 -7.25
C ALA A 257 -18.26 13.96 -7.10
N ASN A 258 -19.26 13.92 -6.21
CA ASN A 258 -20.13 15.07 -5.91
C ASN A 258 -19.35 16.22 -5.27
N ILE A 259 -18.47 15.92 -4.30
CA ILE A 259 -17.63 16.93 -3.66
C ILE A 259 -16.74 17.62 -4.70
N ARG A 260 -16.06 16.86 -5.56
CA ARG A 260 -15.24 17.43 -6.65
C ARG A 260 -16.03 18.32 -7.57
N LYS A 261 -17.22 17.86 -8.01
CA LYS A 261 -18.08 18.61 -8.94
C LYS A 261 -18.63 19.88 -8.32
N ASN A 262 -19.13 19.80 -7.10
CA ASN A 262 -19.87 20.92 -6.47
C ASN A 262 -18.94 21.94 -5.80
N TYR A 263 -17.80 21.50 -5.27
CA TYR A 263 -16.87 22.34 -4.49
C TYR A 263 -15.54 22.59 -5.21
N ARG A 264 -15.37 22.10 -6.43
CA ARG A 264 -14.20 22.34 -7.31
C ARG A 264 -12.86 21.98 -6.66
N LEU A 265 -12.81 20.94 -5.85
CA LEU A 265 -11.60 20.52 -5.12
C LEU A 265 -10.38 20.28 -6.03
N ASP A 266 -10.58 19.96 -7.31
CA ASP A 266 -9.49 19.77 -8.26
C ASP A 266 -8.87 21.10 -8.76
N LYS A 267 -9.32 22.25 -8.27
CA LYS A 267 -8.91 23.60 -8.73
C LYS A 267 -8.28 24.46 -7.63
N LEU A 268 -7.98 23.86 -6.49
CA LEU A 268 -7.27 24.52 -5.39
C LEU A 268 -5.77 24.63 -5.69
#